data_31e98ddba2a570b719b0e4d99ed2cd43
#
_entry.id   31e98ddba2a570b719b0e4d99ed2cd43
#
_cell.length_a   1.000
_cell.length_b   1.000
_cell.length_c   1.000
_cell.angle_alpha   90.00
_cell.angle_beta   90.00
_cell.angle_gamma   90.00
#
_symmetry.space_group_name_H-M   'P 1'
#
loop_
_entity.id
_entity.type
_entity.pdbx_description
1 polymer ?
#
loop_
_entity_poly.entity_id
_entity_poly.type
_entity_poly.pdbx_seq_one_letter_code
_entity_poly.pdbx_strand_id
1 'polypeptide(L)'
;IIFQDHYLISELNIFDNILIKHQSHEEIFKILDYLDLLDLKNKFPEQLSNGQKQRVCVARALVNKPKFLIADEPTSYLDRYNADLVIKLIIKASKKFNISTIVASHDMSFQSKFDNSYTIENKNLIQC
;
A
#
# COMPACT_ATOMS: atom_id res chain seq x y z
N ILE A 1 -1.81 -5.76 -6.23
CA ILE A 1 -0.53 -5.07 -6.44
C ILE A 1 -0.69 -3.62 -6.01
N ILE A 2 0.35 -3.08 -5.36
CA ILE A 2 0.57 -1.67 -5.12
C ILE A 2 1.67 -1.24 -6.08
N PHE A 3 1.41 -0.22 -6.87
CA PHE A 3 2.37 0.32 -7.85
C PHE A 3 3.01 1.59 -7.32
N GLN A 4 4.13 1.98 -7.92
CA GLN A 4 4.80 3.25 -7.69
C GLN A 4 3.85 4.42 -8.01
N ASP A 5 3.20 4.40 -9.18
CA ASP A 5 2.13 5.32 -9.51
C ASP A 5 0.81 4.89 -8.89
N HIS A 6 0.04 5.84 -8.37
CA HIS A 6 -1.15 5.54 -7.59
C HIS A 6 -2.30 4.94 -8.43
N TYR A 7 -2.40 5.26 -9.72
CA TYR A 7 -3.49 4.83 -10.61
C TYR A 7 -4.87 4.96 -9.97
N LEU A 8 -5.08 6.07 -9.27
CA LEU A 8 -6.40 6.43 -8.74
C LEU A 8 -7.19 7.13 -9.86
N ILE A 9 -8.47 6.82 -9.94
CA ILE A 9 -9.38 7.46 -10.90
C ILE A 9 -9.73 8.84 -10.34
N SER A 10 -9.33 9.89 -11.04
CA SER A 10 -9.46 11.28 -10.61
C SER A 10 -10.91 11.72 -10.39
N GLU A 11 -11.82 11.18 -11.20
CA GLU A 11 -13.25 11.49 -11.18
C GLU A 11 -14.03 10.76 -10.08
N LEU A 12 -13.37 9.87 -9.33
CA LEU A 12 -13.96 9.11 -8.24
C LEU A 12 -13.35 9.54 -6.90
N ASN A 13 -14.19 9.65 -5.87
CA ASN A 13 -13.73 9.82 -4.50
C ASN A 13 -12.97 8.57 -4.01
N ILE A 14 -12.38 8.63 -2.81
CA ILE A 14 -11.61 7.52 -2.24
C ILE A 14 -12.45 6.26 -2.08
N PHE A 15 -13.67 6.40 -1.55
CA PHE A 15 -14.56 5.26 -1.33
C PHE A 15 -14.87 4.54 -2.64
N ASP A 16 -15.21 5.29 -3.68
CA ASP A 16 -15.55 4.74 -5.00
C ASP A 16 -14.32 4.14 -5.70
N ASN A 17 -13.12 4.72 -5.53
CA ASN A 17 -11.87 4.13 -6.01
C ASN A 17 -11.59 2.74 -5.42
N ILE A 18 -12.05 2.46 -4.20
CA ILE A 18 -11.93 1.15 -3.56
C ILE A 18 -13.10 0.25 -3.96
N LEU A 19 -14.31 0.82 -4.08
CA LEU A 19 -15.55 0.09 -4.42
C LEU A 19 -15.45 -0.64 -5.77
N ILE A 20 -14.72 -0.10 -6.74
CA ILE A 20 -14.44 -0.76 -8.03
C ILE A 20 -13.87 -2.17 -7.83
N LYS A 21 -13.09 -2.38 -6.77
CA LYS A 21 -12.42 -3.65 -6.47
C LYS A 21 -13.21 -4.53 -5.51
N HIS A 22 -14.18 -4.00 -4.81
CA HIS A 22 -14.91 -4.75 -3.78
C HIS A 22 -16.29 -4.16 -3.54
N GLN A 23 -17.33 -5.00 -3.58
CA GLN A 23 -18.73 -4.54 -3.50
C GLN A 23 -19.27 -4.38 -2.07
N SER A 24 -18.57 -4.88 -1.06
CA SER A 24 -19.02 -4.76 0.33
C SER A 24 -18.62 -3.42 0.93
N HIS A 25 -19.57 -2.53 1.12
CA HIS A 25 -19.38 -1.25 1.79
C HIS A 25 -18.81 -1.42 3.21
N GLU A 26 -19.29 -2.42 3.95
CA GLU A 26 -18.82 -2.70 5.32
C GLU A 26 -17.31 -3.01 5.36
N GLU A 27 -16.82 -3.84 4.44
CA GLU A 27 -15.38 -4.17 4.36
C GLU A 27 -14.55 -2.96 3.93
N ILE A 28 -15.09 -2.10 3.04
CA ILE A 28 -14.43 -0.86 2.66
C ILE A 28 -14.33 0.08 3.86
N PHE A 29 -15.38 0.25 4.64
CA PHE A 29 -15.32 1.07 5.86
C PHE A 29 -14.29 0.54 6.86
N LYS A 30 -14.24 -0.78 7.08
CA LYS A 30 -13.25 -1.41 7.97
C LYS A 30 -11.81 -1.16 7.51
N ILE A 31 -11.53 -1.25 6.21
CA ILE A 31 -10.18 -1.02 5.71
C ILE A 31 -9.81 0.47 5.72
N LEU A 32 -10.74 1.37 5.43
CA LEU A 32 -10.53 2.81 5.53
C LEU A 32 -10.22 3.24 6.96
N ASP A 33 -10.97 2.73 7.93
CA ASP A 33 -10.72 2.96 9.36
C ASP A 33 -9.34 2.44 9.78
N TYR A 34 -9.02 1.22 9.39
CA TYR A 34 -7.73 0.59 9.68
C TYR A 34 -6.51 1.38 9.14
N LEU A 35 -6.69 2.08 8.02
CA LEU A 35 -5.64 2.86 7.36
C LEU A 35 -5.70 4.36 7.67
N ASP A 36 -6.56 4.77 8.61
CA ASP A 36 -6.76 6.17 8.98
C ASP A 36 -7.14 7.05 7.76
N LEU A 37 -8.13 6.57 7.02
CA LEU A 37 -8.65 7.23 5.81
C LEU A 37 -10.16 7.50 5.88
N LEU A 38 -10.84 7.12 6.98
CA LEU A 38 -12.30 7.16 7.06
C LEU A 38 -12.85 8.58 6.84
N ASP A 39 -12.23 9.58 7.45
CA ASP A 39 -12.61 10.99 7.33
C ASP A 39 -12.34 11.56 5.93
N LEU A 40 -11.53 10.87 5.15
CA LEU A 40 -11.17 11.28 3.79
C LEU A 40 -11.97 10.55 2.71
N LYS A 41 -12.90 9.66 3.07
CA LYS A 41 -13.62 8.77 2.13
C LYS A 41 -14.32 9.48 0.97
N ASN A 42 -14.80 10.70 1.19
CA ASN A 42 -15.51 11.51 0.19
C ASN A 42 -14.56 12.46 -0.59
N LYS A 43 -13.27 12.48 -0.26
CA LYS A 43 -12.27 13.29 -0.96
C LYS A 43 -11.90 12.67 -2.29
N PHE A 44 -11.54 13.53 -3.25
CA PHE A 44 -11.00 13.11 -4.55
C PHE A 44 -9.47 13.02 -4.49
N PRO A 45 -8.82 12.25 -5.38
CA PRO A 45 -7.38 12.08 -5.38
C PRO A 45 -6.56 13.38 -5.38
N GLU A 46 -7.01 14.41 -6.08
CA GLU A 46 -6.36 15.72 -6.14
C GLU A 46 -6.31 16.46 -4.79
N GLN A 47 -7.21 16.13 -3.87
CA GLN A 47 -7.31 16.73 -2.54
C GLN A 47 -6.41 16.02 -1.50
N LEU A 48 -5.66 15.01 -1.92
CA LEU A 48 -4.85 14.17 -1.04
C LEU A 48 -3.35 14.46 -1.19
N SER A 49 -2.62 14.35 -0.07
CA SER A 49 -1.16 14.24 -0.12
C SER A 49 -0.72 12.93 -0.77
N ASN A 50 0.54 12.84 -1.24
CA ASN A 50 1.07 11.60 -1.80
C ASN A 50 1.02 10.43 -0.82
N GLY A 51 1.31 10.68 0.47
CA GLY A 51 1.19 9.66 1.52
C GLY A 51 -0.25 9.16 1.72
N GLN A 52 -1.25 10.06 1.62
CA GLN A 52 -2.66 9.68 1.67
C GLN A 52 -3.06 8.88 0.43
N LYS A 53 -2.65 9.31 -0.77
CA LYS A 53 -2.87 8.57 -2.03
C LYS A 53 -2.30 7.16 -1.94
N GLN A 54 -1.08 7.03 -1.42
CA GLN A 54 -0.44 5.73 -1.27
C GLN A 54 -1.19 4.83 -0.29
N ARG A 55 -1.69 5.37 0.83
CA ARG A 55 -2.54 4.61 1.76
C ARG A 55 -3.85 4.15 1.10
N VAL A 56 -4.44 4.94 0.21
CA VAL A 56 -5.62 4.52 -0.59
C VAL A 56 -5.24 3.35 -1.52
N CYS A 57 -4.07 3.37 -2.14
CA CYS A 57 -3.58 2.25 -2.95
C CYS A 57 -3.40 0.97 -2.13
N VAL A 58 -2.90 1.11 -0.89
CA VAL A 58 -2.82 0.00 0.08
C VAL A 58 -4.22 -0.51 0.41
N ALA A 59 -5.19 0.38 0.70
CA ALA A 59 -6.58 -0.01 0.97
C ALA A 59 -7.18 -0.79 -0.19
N ARG A 60 -7.03 -0.29 -1.42
CA ARG A 60 -7.51 -0.93 -2.64
C ARG A 60 -6.89 -2.31 -2.88
N ALA A 61 -5.64 -2.50 -2.49
CA ALA A 61 -4.97 -3.79 -2.61
C ALA A 61 -5.42 -4.79 -1.54
N LEU A 62 -5.76 -4.33 -0.34
CA LEU A 62 -6.07 -5.17 0.82
C LEU A 62 -7.55 -5.53 0.97
N VAL A 63 -8.47 -4.74 0.42
CA VAL A 63 -9.92 -4.89 0.65
C VAL A 63 -10.45 -6.28 0.28
N ASN A 64 -9.84 -6.94 -0.72
CA ASN A 64 -10.18 -8.31 -1.15
C ASN A 64 -9.46 -9.40 -0.35
N LYS A 65 -8.76 -9.08 0.74
CA LYS A 65 -8.01 -10.01 1.59
C LYS A 65 -7.15 -10.98 0.75
N PRO A 66 -6.22 -10.46 -0.08
CA PRO A 66 -5.42 -11.28 -0.97
C PRO A 66 -4.51 -12.22 -0.18
N LYS A 67 -4.12 -13.36 -0.77
CA LYS A 67 -3.09 -14.23 -0.19
C LYS A 67 -1.69 -13.68 -0.40
N PHE A 68 -1.48 -12.93 -1.48
CA PHE A 68 -0.21 -12.31 -1.85
C PHE A 68 -0.38 -10.84 -2.14
N LEU A 69 0.52 -10.03 -1.63
CA LEU A 69 0.64 -8.60 -1.90
C LEU A 69 2.00 -8.33 -2.53
N ILE A 70 1.99 -7.67 -3.67
CA ILE A 70 3.21 -7.20 -4.33
C ILE A 70 3.17 -5.68 -4.29
N ALA A 71 4.23 -5.06 -3.82
CA ALA A 71 4.41 -3.62 -3.80
C ALA A 71 5.68 -3.26 -4.57
N ASP A 72 5.52 -2.48 -5.63
CA ASP A 72 6.60 -2.02 -6.49
C ASP A 72 6.85 -0.54 -6.20
N GLU A 73 8.02 -0.25 -5.62
CA GLU A 73 8.45 1.09 -5.20
C GLU A 73 7.39 1.89 -4.44
N PRO A 74 6.77 1.31 -3.38
CA PRO A 74 5.59 1.91 -2.74
C PRO A 74 5.88 3.21 -1.99
N THR A 75 7.13 3.66 -1.92
CA THR A 75 7.56 4.82 -1.16
C THR A 75 8.28 5.89 -1.99
N SER A 76 8.42 5.70 -3.32
CA SER A 76 9.25 6.55 -4.20
C SER A 76 8.87 8.04 -4.21
N TYR A 77 7.60 8.37 -4.02
CA TYR A 77 7.12 9.76 -4.04
C TYR A 77 6.85 10.34 -2.65
N LEU A 78 7.38 9.68 -1.60
CA LEU A 78 7.10 10.03 -0.22
C LEU A 78 8.33 10.61 0.48
N ASP A 79 8.11 11.57 1.35
CA ASP A 79 9.11 11.94 2.35
C ASP A 79 9.37 10.79 3.32
N ARG A 80 10.45 10.88 4.07
CA ARG A 80 10.90 9.83 4.99
C ARG A 80 9.83 9.39 5.99
N TYR A 81 9.11 10.35 6.55
CA TYR A 81 8.07 10.06 7.56
C TYR A 81 6.90 9.27 6.95
N ASN A 82 6.38 9.72 5.81
CA ASN A 82 5.30 9.04 5.10
C ASN A 82 5.73 7.67 4.54
N ALA A 83 6.97 7.55 4.06
CA ALA A 83 7.55 6.29 3.62
C ALA A 83 7.58 5.25 4.75
N ASP A 84 8.07 5.64 5.94
CA ASP A 84 8.06 4.80 7.13
C ASP A 84 6.65 4.37 7.55
N LEU A 85 5.68 5.29 7.48
CA LEU A 85 4.28 4.98 7.78
C LEU A 85 3.70 3.94 6.81
N VAL A 86 3.91 4.11 5.50
CA VAL A 86 3.39 3.19 4.48
C VAL A 86 3.98 1.80 4.64
N ILE A 87 5.30 1.68 4.84
CA ILE A 87 5.95 0.38 5.06
C ILE A 87 5.43 -0.29 6.34
N LYS A 88 5.30 0.46 7.45
CA LYS A 88 4.71 -0.07 8.69
C LYS A 88 3.28 -0.56 8.49
N LEU A 89 2.46 0.16 7.72
CA LEU A 89 1.09 -0.25 7.41
C LEU A 89 1.05 -1.53 6.58
N ILE A 90 1.89 -1.65 5.55
CA ILE A 90 2.00 -2.86 4.73
C ILE A 90 2.39 -4.06 5.60
N ILE A 91 3.43 -3.96 6.41
CA ILE A 91 3.90 -5.04 7.29
C ILE A 91 2.82 -5.41 8.33
N LYS A 92 2.20 -4.41 8.97
CA LYS A 92 1.15 -4.63 9.96
C LYS A 92 -0.08 -5.31 9.35
N ALA A 93 -0.47 -4.90 8.14
CA ALA A 93 -1.56 -5.51 7.40
C ALA A 93 -1.24 -6.95 6.98
N SER A 94 -0.03 -7.20 6.50
CA SER A 94 0.45 -8.54 6.13
C SER A 94 0.34 -9.51 7.29
N LYS A 95 0.80 -9.11 8.48
CA LYS A 95 0.70 -9.92 9.70
C LYS A 95 -0.75 -10.11 10.15
N LYS A 96 -1.56 -9.02 10.17
CA LYS A 96 -2.95 -9.07 10.62
C LYS A 96 -3.84 -9.96 9.76
N PHE A 97 -3.64 -9.92 8.44
CA PHE A 97 -4.48 -10.62 7.47
C PHE A 97 -3.83 -11.90 6.93
N ASN A 98 -2.66 -12.29 7.47
CA ASN A 98 -1.89 -13.46 7.02
C ASN A 98 -1.59 -13.42 5.51
N ILE A 99 -1.05 -12.29 5.04
CA ILE A 99 -0.73 -12.03 3.63
C ILE A 99 0.77 -12.19 3.41
N SER A 100 1.19 -13.03 2.46
CA SER A 100 2.58 -13.07 1.99
C SER A 100 2.87 -11.81 1.17
N THR A 101 3.89 -11.04 1.52
CA THR A 101 4.15 -9.74 0.91
C THR A 101 5.55 -9.70 0.32
N ILE A 102 5.65 -9.21 -0.91
CA ILE A 102 6.91 -8.91 -1.61
C ILE A 102 6.94 -7.40 -1.85
N VAL A 103 8.02 -6.75 -1.45
CA VAL A 103 8.26 -5.33 -1.68
C VAL A 103 9.53 -5.18 -2.49
N ALA A 104 9.44 -4.58 -3.68
CA ALA A 104 10.58 -4.11 -4.43
C ALA A 104 10.84 -2.65 -4.07
N SER A 105 12.07 -2.32 -3.69
CA SER A 105 12.47 -0.96 -3.36
C SER A 105 13.97 -0.78 -3.50
N HIS A 106 14.38 0.42 -3.91
CA HIS A 106 15.77 0.83 -3.90
C HIS A 106 16.20 1.44 -2.53
N ASP A 107 15.26 1.68 -1.62
CA ASP A 107 15.57 2.18 -0.27
C ASP A 107 15.97 1.07 0.68
N MET A 108 17.26 0.85 0.83
CA MET A 108 17.86 -0.17 1.69
C MET A 108 17.55 0.03 3.19
N SER A 109 17.08 1.20 3.59
CA SER A 109 16.77 1.50 5.00
C SER A 109 15.59 0.69 5.55
N PHE A 110 14.79 0.10 4.68
CA PHE A 110 13.67 -0.76 5.07
C PHE A 110 14.04 -2.23 5.18
N GLN A 111 15.23 -2.64 4.73
CA GLN A 111 15.68 -4.03 4.68
C GLN A 111 15.46 -4.78 6.00
N SER A 112 15.89 -4.21 7.10
CA SER A 112 15.79 -4.81 8.45
C SER A 112 14.36 -4.96 8.98
N LYS A 113 13.35 -4.44 8.28
CA LYS A 113 11.94 -4.52 8.68
C LYS A 113 11.21 -5.76 8.13
N PHE A 114 11.86 -6.48 7.21
CA PHE A 114 11.31 -7.67 6.55
C PHE A 114 11.99 -8.95 7.04
N ASP A 115 11.28 -10.06 6.96
CA ASP A 115 11.77 -11.37 7.42
C ASP A 115 12.93 -11.88 6.55
N ASN A 116 12.92 -11.56 5.26
CA ASN A 116 13.98 -11.89 4.31
C ASN A 116 14.19 -10.70 3.36
N SER A 117 15.44 -10.48 2.98
CA SER A 117 15.84 -9.45 2.03
C SER A 117 16.77 -10.03 0.98
N TYR A 118 16.62 -9.55 -0.25
CA TYR A 118 17.40 -10.00 -1.39
C TYR A 118 17.84 -8.81 -2.24
N THR A 119 19.03 -8.89 -2.82
CA THR A 119 19.55 -7.95 -3.80
C THR A 119 19.71 -8.67 -5.14
N ILE A 120 19.50 -7.95 -6.24
CA ILE A 120 19.75 -8.47 -7.59
C ILE A 120 21.13 -7.98 -8.03
N GLU A 121 22.10 -8.91 -8.16
CA GLU A 121 23.42 -8.63 -8.66
C GLU A 121 23.76 -9.58 -9.81
N ASN A 122 24.25 -9.03 -10.92
CA ASN A 122 24.61 -9.82 -12.11
C ASN A 122 23.51 -10.80 -12.56
N LYS A 123 22.24 -10.37 -12.50
CA LYS A 123 21.04 -11.17 -12.84
C LYS A 123 20.77 -12.32 -11.86
N ASN A 124 21.45 -12.40 -10.73
CA ASN A 124 21.22 -13.39 -9.68
C ASN A 124 20.55 -12.72 -8.45
N LEU A 125 19.68 -13.46 -7.79
CA LEU A 125 19.06 -13.06 -6.54
C LEU A 125 19.97 -13.51 -5.39
N ILE A 126 20.48 -12.57 -4.60
CA ILE A 126 21.38 -12.81 -3.48
C ILE A 126 20.66 -12.43 -2.20
N GLN A 127 20.63 -13.34 -1.23
CA GLN A 127 20.08 -13.04 0.10
C GLN A 127 21.06 -12.16 0.89
N CYS A 128 20.51 -11.09 1.50
CA CYS A 128 21.27 -10.16 2.32
C CYS A 128 21.21 -10.52 3.80
#